data_78ba4dd60463112dffeb343319d87380
#
_entry.id   78ba4dd60463112dffeb343319d87380
#
_cell.length_a   1.000
_cell.length_b   1.000
_cell.length_c   1.000
_cell.angle_alpha   90.00
_cell.angle_beta   90.00
_cell.angle_gamma   90.00
#
_symmetry.space_group_name_H-M   'P 1'
#
loop_
_entity.id
_entity.type
_entity.pdbx_description
1 polymer ?
#
loop_
_entity_poly.entity_id
_entity_poly.type
_entity_poly.pdbx_seq_one_letter_code
_entity_poly.pdbx_strand_id
1 'polypeptide(L)'
;MRSLRKMKKNLLILLSVIGVIFAGCNAKNFDFLRNSNNVKVYDEKDKSVAVELKNIPKYNGTPYVVVNGGKPSFTESDKDRVEEYSKLDKLGRCGPAFANVSKDIMPTSPRESIRDVRPSGWHTVKYTKIIKDKFLYNRCHLIGFQLAGENANERNLITGTRYLNVDGMLPFENEIADYVKSTGNHVLYRVRPIFSGNDLVARGVQMEAFSVEDSGKGVSFNVFCYNIQPGIIINYKDGSSQAKSKVQKNKNGKNKAKNKDKKTKNSSKLKKPANKVNNKNYKNNKKKK
;
A
#
# COMPACT_ATOMS: atom_id res chain seq x y z
N MET A 1 18.93 -51.31 29.19
CA MET A 1 19.85 -50.15 28.96
C MET A 1 20.04 -49.75 27.49
N ARG A 2 19.97 -50.62 26.49
CA ARG A 2 20.12 -50.25 25.07
C ARG A 2 18.93 -49.42 24.50
N SER A 3 17.70 -49.63 24.98
CA SER A 3 16.50 -48.94 24.52
C SER A 3 16.48 -47.44 24.88
N LEU A 4 16.85 -47.09 26.12
CA LEU A 4 16.90 -45.69 26.60
C LEU A 4 17.94 -44.81 25.88
N ARG A 5 19.07 -45.41 25.46
CA ARG A 5 20.09 -44.68 24.68
C ARG A 5 19.62 -44.36 23.26
N LYS A 6 18.81 -45.26 22.65
CA LYS A 6 18.25 -45.07 21.32
C LYS A 6 17.18 -43.97 21.34
N MET A 7 16.34 -43.88 22.37
CA MET A 7 15.34 -42.82 22.56
C MET A 7 15.98 -41.45 22.77
N LYS A 8 17.05 -41.36 23.59
CA LYS A 8 17.76 -40.07 23.79
C LYS A 8 18.47 -39.58 22.54
N LYS A 9 19.01 -40.47 21.69
CA LYS A 9 19.62 -40.09 20.42
C LYS A 9 18.58 -39.56 19.41
N ASN A 10 17.40 -40.19 19.32
CA ASN A 10 16.34 -39.78 18.44
C ASN A 10 15.68 -38.47 18.91
N LEU A 11 15.61 -38.21 20.22
CA LEU A 11 15.12 -36.96 20.77
C LEU A 11 16.08 -35.77 20.49
N LEU A 12 17.40 -36.01 20.56
CA LEU A 12 18.42 -35.02 20.24
C LEU A 12 18.43 -34.66 18.73
N ILE A 13 18.20 -35.62 17.85
CA ILE A 13 18.09 -35.39 16.40
C ILE A 13 16.79 -34.64 16.09
N LEU A 14 15.67 -34.93 16.77
CA LEU A 14 14.41 -34.22 16.59
C LEU A 14 14.50 -32.76 17.04
N LEU A 15 15.18 -32.48 18.14
CA LEU A 15 15.42 -31.10 18.62
C LEU A 15 16.36 -30.32 17.73
N SER A 16 17.35 -30.96 17.07
CA SER A 16 18.22 -30.28 16.11
C SER A 16 17.50 -29.95 14.79
N VAL A 17 16.55 -30.77 14.33
CA VAL A 17 15.76 -30.52 13.11
C VAL A 17 14.73 -29.40 13.35
N ILE A 18 14.12 -29.31 14.54
CA ILE A 18 13.19 -28.24 14.90
C ILE A 18 13.94 -26.90 15.00
N GLY A 19 15.18 -26.89 15.54
CA GLY A 19 16.02 -25.68 15.60
C GLY A 19 16.40 -25.10 14.24
N VAL A 20 16.55 -25.94 13.21
CA VAL A 20 16.91 -25.50 11.84
C VAL A 20 15.69 -24.95 11.09
N ILE A 21 14.47 -25.42 11.40
CA ILE A 21 13.24 -24.92 10.74
C ILE A 21 12.88 -23.51 11.24
N PHE A 22 13.15 -23.17 12.51
CA PHE A 22 12.90 -21.81 13.04
C PHE A 22 13.99 -20.79 12.66
N ALA A 23 15.21 -21.22 12.38
CA ALA A 23 16.28 -20.33 11.91
C ALA A 23 16.17 -19.96 10.42
N GLY A 24 15.41 -20.72 9.62
CA GLY A 24 15.31 -20.54 8.17
C GLY A 24 14.26 -19.52 7.70
N CYS A 25 13.28 -19.14 8.53
CA CYS A 25 12.20 -18.23 8.12
C CYS A 25 12.48 -16.75 8.35
N ASN A 26 13.44 -16.39 9.21
CA ASN A 26 13.71 -14.97 9.52
C ASN A 26 14.84 -14.33 8.69
N ALA A 27 15.72 -15.10 8.07
CA ALA A 27 16.86 -14.53 7.32
C ALA A 27 16.49 -14.04 5.92
N LYS A 28 15.48 -14.61 5.26
CA LYS A 28 15.12 -14.24 3.88
C LYS A 28 14.36 -12.93 3.75
N ASN A 29 13.63 -12.49 4.78
CA ASN A 29 12.93 -11.21 4.75
C ASN A 29 13.84 -10.03 5.09
N PHE A 30 14.95 -10.26 5.80
CA PHE A 30 15.89 -9.22 6.20
C PHE A 30 16.85 -8.82 5.06
N ASP A 31 17.24 -9.76 4.19
CA ASP A 31 18.09 -9.47 3.04
C ASP A 31 17.35 -8.71 1.93
N PHE A 32 16.03 -8.84 1.84
CA PHE A 32 15.21 -8.08 0.88
C PHE A 32 15.17 -6.58 1.22
N LEU A 33 15.17 -6.21 2.50
CA LEU A 33 15.24 -4.81 2.95
C LEU A 33 16.63 -4.19 2.72
N ARG A 34 17.68 -5.02 2.67
CA ARG A 34 19.07 -4.56 2.51
C ARG A 34 19.45 -4.21 1.07
N ASN A 35 18.72 -4.73 0.07
CA ASN A 35 19.08 -4.61 -1.35
C ASN A 35 18.22 -3.62 -2.14
N SER A 36 17.34 -2.84 -1.48
CA SER A 36 16.65 -1.74 -2.13
C SER A 36 17.59 -0.54 -2.21
N ASN A 37 17.82 -0.03 -3.41
CA ASN A 37 18.66 1.12 -3.71
C ASN A 37 18.50 2.23 -2.65
N ASN A 38 19.54 2.44 -1.83
CA ASN A 38 19.61 3.49 -0.82
C ASN A 38 19.54 4.86 -1.49
N VAL A 39 18.35 5.42 -1.57
CA VAL A 39 18.17 6.82 -1.91
C VAL A 39 18.58 7.62 -0.67
N LYS A 40 19.76 8.26 -0.70
CA LYS A 40 20.15 9.25 0.31
C LYS A 40 19.21 10.44 0.19
N VAL A 41 18.21 10.50 1.07
CA VAL A 41 17.16 11.52 1.06
C VAL A 41 17.37 12.53 2.21
N TYR A 42 18.48 12.45 2.97
CA TYR A 42 18.53 13.10 4.27
C TYR A 42 19.89 13.74 4.62
N ASP A 43 19.85 14.96 5.20
CA ASP A 43 20.96 15.61 5.87
C ASP A 43 20.97 15.18 7.36
N GLU A 44 22.10 14.69 7.86
CA GLU A 44 22.26 14.10 9.21
C GLU A 44 21.90 15.03 10.38
N LYS A 45 21.66 16.32 10.11
CA LYS A 45 21.44 17.35 11.15
C LYS A 45 20.01 17.46 11.65
N ASP A 46 19.03 16.94 10.95
CA ASP A 46 17.61 17.10 11.35
C ASP A 46 16.87 15.76 11.41
N LYS A 47 17.01 15.07 12.55
CA LYS A 47 16.49 13.71 12.79
C LYS A 47 14.96 13.61 12.84
N SER A 48 14.23 14.72 12.80
CA SER A 48 12.77 14.73 13.00
C SER A 48 11.93 15.08 11.79
N VAL A 49 12.53 15.33 10.63
CA VAL A 49 11.85 15.89 9.45
C VAL A 49 11.19 14.82 8.61
N ALA A 50 9.93 15.09 8.22
CA ALA A 50 9.22 14.29 7.23
C ALA A 50 9.98 14.26 5.89
N VAL A 51 9.95 13.12 5.20
CA VAL A 51 10.54 13.03 3.87
C VAL A 51 9.86 14.01 2.91
N GLU A 52 10.65 14.66 2.08
CA GLU A 52 10.15 15.55 1.05
C GLU A 52 9.81 14.77 -0.22
N LEU A 53 8.62 14.96 -0.76
CA LEU A 53 8.16 14.26 -1.97
C LEU A 53 9.09 14.42 -3.18
N LYS A 54 9.77 15.57 -3.30
CA LYS A 54 10.73 15.81 -4.39
C LYS A 54 11.91 14.83 -4.38
N ASN A 55 12.22 14.28 -3.19
CA ASN A 55 13.32 13.34 -2.96
C ASN A 55 12.86 11.87 -3.03
N ILE A 56 11.55 11.61 -3.10
CA ILE A 56 11.02 10.26 -3.23
C ILE A 56 11.10 9.82 -4.71
N PRO A 57 11.71 8.67 -5.02
CA PRO A 57 11.75 8.14 -6.37
C PRO A 57 10.35 7.94 -6.95
N LYS A 58 10.22 8.03 -8.25
CA LYS A 58 8.96 7.64 -8.90
C LYS A 58 8.72 6.15 -8.67
N TYR A 59 7.44 5.79 -8.47
CA TYR A 59 7.04 4.40 -8.34
C TYR A 59 7.54 3.54 -9.51
N ASN A 60 8.22 2.44 -9.20
CA ASN A 60 8.87 1.54 -10.15
C ASN A 60 8.32 0.10 -10.13
N GLY A 61 7.22 -0.15 -9.39
CA GLY A 61 6.65 -1.49 -9.22
C GLY A 61 6.74 -2.01 -7.77
N THR A 62 7.58 -1.41 -6.92
CA THR A 62 7.72 -1.76 -5.50
C THR A 62 6.79 -0.90 -4.64
N PRO A 63 6.03 -1.47 -3.68
CA PRO A 63 5.03 -0.72 -2.90
C PRO A 63 5.63 0.33 -1.97
N TYR A 64 6.90 0.24 -1.65
CA TYR A 64 7.61 1.17 -0.78
C TYR A 64 9.07 1.39 -1.24
N VAL A 65 9.70 2.39 -0.65
CA VAL A 65 11.17 2.62 -0.74
C VAL A 65 11.72 2.89 0.66
N VAL A 66 12.95 2.44 0.89
CA VAL A 66 13.70 2.78 2.11
C VAL A 66 14.12 4.24 2.03
N VAL A 67 13.90 5.00 3.10
CA VAL A 67 14.32 6.39 3.23
C VAL A 67 15.23 6.55 4.45
N ASN A 68 16.00 7.63 4.51
CA ASN A 68 16.92 7.91 5.61
C ASN A 68 17.87 6.73 5.95
N GLY A 69 18.25 5.95 4.93
CA GLY A 69 19.09 4.75 5.13
C GLY A 69 18.42 3.67 6.00
N GLY A 70 17.09 3.67 6.12
CA GLY A 70 16.33 2.78 6.99
C GLY A 70 16.38 3.16 8.47
N LYS A 71 17.01 4.28 8.83
CA LYS A 71 17.16 4.69 10.22
C LYS A 71 15.95 5.50 10.69
N PRO A 72 15.22 5.05 11.74
CA PRO A 72 14.17 5.84 12.37
C PRO A 72 14.74 7.01 13.18
N SER A 73 13.90 8.04 13.40
CA SER A 73 14.30 9.30 14.05
C SER A 73 13.61 9.51 15.39
N PHE A 74 13.64 8.50 16.27
CA PHE A 74 13.09 8.60 17.62
C PHE A 74 14.13 9.18 18.60
N THR A 75 13.61 9.83 19.65
CA THR A 75 14.37 10.39 20.77
C THR A 75 14.06 9.61 22.05
N GLU A 76 14.85 9.81 23.11
CA GLU A 76 14.58 9.18 24.41
C GLU A 76 13.20 9.56 24.95
N SER A 77 12.76 10.80 24.76
CA SER A 77 11.41 11.25 25.23
C SER A 77 10.25 10.58 24.49
N ASP A 78 10.49 9.98 23.32
CA ASP A 78 9.43 9.22 22.63
C ASP A 78 9.07 7.92 23.37
N LYS A 79 9.95 7.41 24.24
CA LYS A 79 9.72 6.20 25.04
C LYS A 79 8.67 6.40 26.14
N ASP A 80 8.48 7.63 26.59
CA ASP A 80 7.54 7.98 27.65
C ASP A 80 6.12 8.26 27.09
N ARG A 81 5.95 8.31 25.78
CA ARG A 81 4.67 8.54 25.10
C ARG A 81 3.96 7.21 24.87
N VAL A 82 2.62 7.19 24.96
CA VAL A 82 1.82 5.99 24.69
C VAL A 82 1.27 6.04 23.26
N GLU A 83 0.29 6.92 23.03
CA GLU A 83 -0.33 7.12 21.73
C GLU A 83 -0.58 8.60 21.48
N GLU A 84 -0.45 9.02 20.23
CA GLU A 84 -0.72 10.39 19.85
C GLU A 84 -1.20 10.48 18.41
N TYR A 85 -2.31 11.17 18.19
CA TYR A 85 -2.92 11.41 16.90
C TYR A 85 -3.06 12.91 16.69
N SER A 86 -2.33 13.45 15.73
CA SER A 86 -2.35 14.87 15.41
C SER A 86 -3.76 15.35 15.09
N LYS A 87 -4.09 16.59 15.46
CA LYS A 87 -5.35 17.23 15.03
C LYS A 87 -5.40 17.28 13.51
N LEU A 88 -6.62 17.14 12.97
CA LEU A 88 -6.84 17.37 11.55
C LEU A 88 -6.46 18.81 11.18
N ASP A 89 -5.84 18.99 10.01
CA ASP A 89 -5.57 20.32 9.52
C ASP A 89 -6.84 21.01 8.98
N LYS A 90 -6.70 22.24 8.51
CA LYS A 90 -7.82 23.03 7.96
C LYS A 90 -8.48 22.44 6.71
N LEU A 91 -7.87 21.45 6.08
CA LEU A 91 -8.40 20.67 4.95
C LEU A 91 -9.00 19.33 5.40
N GLY A 92 -9.08 19.05 6.71
CA GLY A 92 -9.55 17.78 7.26
C GLY A 92 -8.58 16.61 7.06
N ARG A 93 -7.28 16.90 6.84
CA ARG A 93 -6.26 15.87 6.61
C ARG A 93 -5.57 15.47 7.91
N CYS A 94 -5.27 14.17 8.07
CA CYS A 94 -4.48 13.67 9.18
C CYS A 94 -3.04 14.21 9.13
N GLY A 95 -2.51 14.54 10.31
CA GLY A 95 -1.08 14.70 10.53
C GLY A 95 -0.42 13.39 10.97
N PRO A 96 0.80 13.46 11.54
CA PRO A 96 1.49 12.28 12.08
C PRO A 96 0.66 11.59 13.19
N ALA A 97 0.72 10.26 13.18
CA ALA A 97 0.27 9.40 14.26
C ALA A 97 1.46 8.66 14.86
N PHE A 98 1.43 8.44 16.17
CA PHE A 98 2.48 7.77 16.93
C PHE A 98 1.87 6.78 17.91
N ALA A 99 2.55 5.65 18.14
CA ALA A 99 2.27 4.71 19.21
C ALA A 99 3.58 4.09 19.73
N ASN A 100 3.71 3.96 21.04
CA ASN A 100 4.67 3.08 21.69
C ASN A 100 3.98 1.72 21.84
N VAL A 101 4.07 0.91 20.79
CA VAL A 101 3.31 -0.34 20.67
C VAL A 101 3.79 -1.35 21.71
N SER A 102 2.86 -1.79 22.56
CA SER A 102 3.07 -2.80 23.58
C SER A 102 1.86 -3.73 23.66
N LYS A 103 1.96 -4.83 24.39
CA LYS A 103 0.80 -5.72 24.60
C LYS A 103 -0.39 -5.02 25.26
N ASP A 104 -0.13 -3.98 26.07
CA ASP A 104 -1.16 -3.28 26.84
C ASP A 104 -2.10 -2.44 25.97
N ILE A 105 -1.60 -1.91 24.83
CA ILE A 105 -2.42 -1.12 23.91
C ILE A 105 -2.95 -1.93 22.72
N MET A 106 -2.50 -3.17 22.54
CA MET A 106 -3.06 -4.04 21.50
C MET A 106 -4.53 -4.37 21.77
N PRO A 107 -5.34 -4.60 20.70
CA PRO A 107 -6.77 -4.80 20.86
C PRO A 107 -7.07 -6.06 21.69
N THR A 108 -7.96 -5.91 22.67
CA THR A 108 -8.54 -7.00 23.49
C THR A 108 -9.95 -7.36 23.03
N SER A 109 -10.53 -6.57 22.11
CA SER A 109 -11.87 -6.74 21.56
C SER A 109 -11.84 -6.84 20.04
N PRO A 110 -12.83 -7.48 19.40
CA PRO A 110 -12.94 -7.52 17.95
C PRO A 110 -13.07 -6.12 17.35
N ARG A 111 -12.57 -5.97 16.12
CA ARG A 111 -12.66 -4.73 15.36
C ARG A 111 -14.12 -4.39 15.03
N GLU A 112 -14.50 -3.14 15.27
CA GLU A 112 -15.80 -2.60 14.93
C GLU A 112 -15.84 -1.95 13.54
N SER A 113 -17.06 -1.54 13.11
CA SER A 113 -17.27 -0.87 11.84
C SER A 113 -16.68 0.55 11.85
N ILE A 114 -15.91 0.87 10.81
CA ILE A 114 -15.36 2.22 10.58
C ILE A 114 -15.98 2.91 9.37
N ARG A 115 -17.16 2.40 8.88
CA ARG A 115 -17.76 2.85 7.60
C ARG A 115 -18.27 4.29 7.62
N ASP A 116 -18.51 4.86 8.79
CA ASP A 116 -19.06 6.22 8.92
C ASP A 116 -17.98 7.30 8.86
N VAL A 117 -16.70 6.94 9.07
CA VAL A 117 -15.59 7.87 8.91
C VAL A 117 -15.36 8.19 7.44
N ARG A 118 -15.21 9.47 7.12
CA ARG A 118 -14.96 9.99 5.77
C ARG A 118 -13.64 10.77 5.76
N PRO A 119 -12.49 10.11 5.56
CA PRO A 119 -11.21 10.83 5.47
C PRO A 119 -11.20 11.83 4.31
N SER A 120 -10.31 12.81 4.34
CA SER A 120 -10.16 13.78 3.25
C SER A 120 -10.00 13.07 1.90
N GLY A 121 -10.67 13.58 0.85
CA GLY A 121 -10.64 13.01 -0.50
C GLY A 121 -11.29 11.62 -0.63
N TRP A 122 -12.19 11.23 0.27
CA TRP A 122 -12.85 9.92 0.26
C TRP A 122 -13.84 9.76 -0.89
N HIS A 123 -13.68 8.68 -1.66
CA HIS A 123 -14.66 8.20 -2.64
C HIS A 123 -14.90 6.70 -2.49
N THR A 124 -16.15 6.28 -2.65
CA THR A 124 -16.50 4.86 -2.76
C THR A 124 -16.49 4.45 -4.23
N VAL A 125 -15.37 3.90 -4.68
CA VAL A 125 -15.12 3.58 -6.09
C VAL A 125 -14.69 2.12 -6.23
N LYS A 126 -15.20 1.43 -7.29
CA LYS A 126 -14.92 0.02 -7.58
C LYS A 126 -14.25 -0.15 -8.94
N TYR A 127 -13.23 -1.02 -8.99
CA TYR A 127 -12.53 -1.44 -10.21
C TYR A 127 -12.45 -2.97 -10.26
N THR A 128 -13.58 -3.62 -10.48
CA THR A 128 -13.78 -5.09 -10.37
C THR A 128 -12.87 -5.93 -11.26
N LYS A 129 -12.37 -5.36 -12.39
CA LYS A 129 -11.46 -6.04 -13.32
C LYS A 129 -9.98 -5.82 -13.00
N ILE A 130 -9.67 -4.92 -12.06
CA ILE A 130 -8.28 -4.51 -11.75
C ILE A 130 -7.91 -4.86 -10.30
N ILE A 131 -8.85 -4.69 -9.37
CA ILE A 131 -8.62 -4.85 -7.93
C ILE A 131 -9.38 -6.08 -7.45
N LYS A 132 -8.68 -7.05 -6.82
CA LYS A 132 -9.25 -8.31 -6.34
C LYS A 132 -10.46 -8.09 -5.42
N ASP A 133 -10.35 -7.17 -4.46
CA ASP A 133 -11.41 -6.84 -3.51
C ASP A 133 -12.37 -5.76 -4.03
N LYS A 134 -12.24 -5.40 -5.30
CA LYS A 134 -13.08 -4.46 -6.05
C LYS A 134 -12.91 -2.98 -5.68
N PHE A 135 -12.77 -2.63 -4.40
CA PHE A 135 -12.70 -1.24 -3.94
C PHE A 135 -11.30 -0.65 -4.08
N LEU A 136 -11.20 0.57 -4.62
CA LEU A 136 -9.94 1.29 -4.74
C LEU A 136 -9.42 1.74 -3.38
N TYR A 137 -10.30 2.39 -2.61
CA TYR A 137 -9.92 2.99 -1.33
C TYR A 137 -10.37 2.18 -0.14
N ASN A 138 -9.49 2.12 0.83
CA ASN A 138 -9.72 1.70 2.21
C ASN A 138 -9.69 2.92 3.11
N ARG A 139 -10.43 2.90 4.21
CA ARG A 139 -10.16 3.73 5.38
C ARG A 139 -8.92 3.16 6.02
N CYS A 140 -7.77 3.69 5.59
CA CYS A 140 -6.47 3.13 5.94
C CYS A 140 -6.04 3.72 7.27
N HIS A 141 -5.85 2.89 8.28
CA HIS A 141 -5.29 3.33 9.55
C HIS A 141 -3.83 3.75 9.34
N LEU A 142 -3.41 4.82 10.01
CA LEU A 142 -2.00 5.19 10.14
C LEU A 142 -1.32 4.23 11.14
N ILE A 143 -1.86 4.11 12.35
CA ILE A 143 -1.50 3.06 13.29
C ILE A 143 -2.55 1.96 13.16
N GLY A 144 -2.16 0.78 12.70
CA GLY A 144 -3.07 -0.33 12.44
C GLY A 144 -3.83 -0.78 13.69
N PHE A 145 -5.11 -1.14 13.54
CA PHE A 145 -5.94 -1.62 14.65
C PHE A 145 -5.28 -2.73 15.46
N GLN A 146 -4.57 -3.63 14.80
CA GLN A 146 -3.86 -4.74 15.46
C GLN A 146 -2.73 -4.30 16.40
N LEU A 147 -2.27 -3.04 16.31
CA LEU A 147 -1.15 -2.50 17.09
C LEU A 147 -1.60 -1.70 18.31
N ALA A 148 -2.72 -0.97 18.19
CA ALA A 148 -3.15 -0.02 19.22
C ALA A 148 -4.65 -0.11 19.58
N GLY A 149 -5.41 -1.02 18.97
CA GLY A 149 -6.84 -1.15 19.26
C GLY A 149 -7.70 0.04 18.83
N GLU A 150 -7.11 1.10 18.27
CA GLU A 150 -7.80 2.33 17.87
C GLU A 150 -8.67 2.08 16.63
N ASN A 151 -10.00 2.23 16.77
CA ASN A 151 -10.92 1.77 15.71
C ASN A 151 -11.37 2.89 14.77
N ALA A 152 -12.31 3.74 15.17
CA ALA A 152 -12.99 4.72 14.32
C ALA A 152 -12.47 6.15 14.49
N ASN A 153 -11.24 6.32 14.92
CA ASN A 153 -10.61 7.61 15.11
C ASN A 153 -10.34 8.30 13.76
N GLU A 154 -11.02 9.41 13.50
CA GLU A 154 -10.85 10.18 12.25
C GLU A 154 -9.43 10.74 12.07
N ARG A 155 -8.67 10.94 13.16
CA ARG A 155 -7.27 11.40 13.14
C ARG A 155 -6.28 10.29 12.78
N ASN A 156 -6.74 9.03 12.78
CA ASN A 156 -5.96 7.84 12.46
C ASN A 156 -6.34 7.23 11.11
N LEU A 157 -7.28 7.82 10.36
CA LEU A 157 -7.82 7.23 9.13
C LEU A 157 -7.57 8.15 7.92
N ILE A 158 -6.92 7.63 6.88
CA ILE A 158 -6.71 8.32 5.62
C ILE A 158 -7.41 7.60 4.46
N THR A 159 -7.63 8.32 3.36
CA THR A 159 -8.00 7.72 2.08
C THR A 159 -6.77 7.03 1.47
N GLY A 160 -6.60 5.74 1.78
CA GLY A 160 -5.52 4.90 1.29
C GLY A 160 -6.00 3.96 0.20
N THR A 161 -5.18 3.69 -0.80
CA THR A 161 -5.49 2.65 -1.78
C THR A 161 -5.41 1.26 -1.15
N ARG A 162 -6.09 0.29 -1.77
CA ARG A 162 -5.95 -1.12 -1.37
C ARG A 162 -4.48 -1.56 -1.41
N TYR A 163 -3.73 -1.12 -2.42
CA TYR A 163 -2.32 -1.42 -2.59
C TYR A 163 -1.45 -0.82 -1.48
N LEU A 164 -1.65 0.46 -1.14
CA LEU A 164 -0.97 1.06 0.01
C LEU A 164 -1.23 0.25 1.29
N ASN A 165 -2.51 -0.03 1.57
CA ASN A 165 -2.91 -0.66 2.83
C ASN A 165 -2.37 -2.08 2.99
N VAL A 166 -2.39 -2.89 1.92
CA VAL A 166 -2.11 -4.34 2.00
C VAL A 166 -0.70 -4.70 1.55
N ASP A 167 -0.26 -4.09 0.45
CA ASP A 167 1.06 -4.42 -0.11
C ASP A 167 2.15 -3.47 0.43
N GLY A 168 1.75 -2.23 0.82
CA GLY A 168 2.67 -1.23 1.39
C GLY A 168 2.82 -1.34 2.89
N MET A 169 1.76 -1.08 3.66
CA MET A 169 1.83 -0.90 5.11
C MET A 169 1.77 -2.21 5.90
N LEU A 170 0.83 -3.09 5.58
CA LEU A 170 0.54 -4.30 6.36
C LEU A 170 1.77 -5.19 6.65
N PRO A 171 2.74 -5.40 5.74
CA PRO A 171 3.93 -6.19 6.06
C PRO A 171 4.74 -5.63 7.23
N PHE A 172 4.90 -4.32 7.32
CA PHE A 172 5.59 -3.64 8.41
C PHE A 172 4.79 -3.66 9.72
N GLU A 173 3.48 -3.49 9.64
CA GLU A 173 2.60 -3.61 10.80
C GLU A 173 2.61 -5.03 11.38
N ASN A 174 2.66 -6.04 10.53
CA ASN A 174 2.78 -7.44 10.97
C ASN A 174 4.13 -7.70 11.65
N GLU A 175 5.24 -7.17 11.11
CA GLU A 175 6.58 -7.26 11.73
C GLU A 175 6.56 -6.71 13.16
N ILE A 176 5.96 -5.52 13.36
CA ILE A 176 5.80 -4.92 14.69
C ILE A 176 4.93 -5.80 15.59
N ALA A 177 3.76 -6.24 15.08
CA ALA A 177 2.83 -7.04 15.87
C ALA A 177 3.44 -8.38 16.31
N ASP A 178 4.14 -9.06 15.42
CA ASP A 178 4.78 -10.35 15.69
C ASP A 178 5.93 -10.20 16.71
N TYR A 179 6.73 -9.13 16.58
CA TYR A 179 7.79 -8.82 17.55
C TYR A 179 7.21 -8.57 18.95
N VAL A 180 6.23 -7.67 19.08
CA VAL A 180 5.62 -7.32 20.39
C VAL A 180 4.95 -8.57 21.02
N LYS A 181 4.23 -9.37 20.23
CA LYS A 181 3.56 -10.59 20.74
C LYS A 181 4.55 -11.64 21.21
N SER A 182 5.65 -11.83 20.50
CA SER A 182 6.65 -12.87 20.81
C SER A 182 7.57 -12.49 21.96
N THR A 183 7.95 -11.22 22.08
CA THR A 183 8.92 -10.76 23.08
C THR A 183 8.29 -10.12 24.32
N GLY A 184 7.15 -9.44 24.15
CA GLY A 184 6.57 -8.55 25.15
C GLY A 184 7.23 -7.17 25.22
N ASN A 185 8.21 -6.90 24.37
CA ASN A 185 8.93 -5.64 24.28
C ASN A 185 8.13 -4.57 23.55
N HIS A 186 8.59 -3.31 23.68
CA HIS A 186 7.97 -2.15 23.07
C HIS A 186 8.55 -1.82 21.70
N VAL A 187 7.71 -1.25 20.82
CA VAL A 187 8.15 -0.70 19.53
C VAL A 187 7.62 0.73 19.39
N LEU A 188 8.51 1.70 19.32
CA LEU A 188 8.15 3.06 18.89
C LEU A 188 7.76 3.01 17.43
N TYR A 189 6.55 3.46 17.09
CA TYR A 189 6.03 3.44 15.73
C TYR A 189 5.38 4.78 15.39
N ARG A 190 5.78 5.36 14.25
CA ARG A 190 5.27 6.64 13.77
C ARG A 190 4.95 6.57 12.29
N VAL A 191 3.77 7.07 11.91
CA VAL A 191 3.33 7.15 10.53
C VAL A 191 2.95 8.58 10.17
N ARG A 192 3.57 9.10 9.12
CA ARG A 192 3.31 10.44 8.60
C ARG A 192 2.70 10.36 7.21
N PRO A 193 1.45 10.79 7.00
CA PRO A 193 0.89 10.96 5.67
C PRO A 193 1.54 12.19 5.00
N ILE A 194 2.01 12.02 3.76
CA ILE A 194 2.71 13.06 3.01
C ILE A 194 1.82 13.58 1.88
N PHE A 195 1.39 14.82 2.00
CA PHE A 195 0.55 15.51 1.02
C PHE A 195 1.38 16.45 0.15
N SER A 196 0.86 16.77 -1.04
CA SER A 196 1.43 17.81 -1.92
C SER A 196 0.50 19.02 -1.93
N GLY A 197 0.96 20.16 -1.43
CA GLY A 197 0.16 21.39 -1.38
C GLY A 197 -1.23 21.16 -0.74
N ASN A 198 -2.29 21.48 -1.49
CA ASN A 198 -3.68 21.35 -1.04
C ASN A 198 -4.34 20.01 -1.45
N ASP A 199 -3.58 19.00 -1.83
CA ASP A 199 -4.12 17.69 -2.15
C ASP A 199 -4.87 17.10 -0.93
N LEU A 200 -6.06 16.53 -1.16
CA LEU A 200 -6.87 15.91 -0.11
C LEU A 200 -6.48 14.44 0.13
N VAL A 201 -5.77 13.82 -0.80
CA VAL A 201 -5.27 12.44 -0.67
C VAL A 201 -3.75 12.47 -0.54
N ALA A 202 -3.21 11.77 0.45
CA ALA A 202 -1.77 11.67 0.65
C ALA A 202 -1.09 10.97 -0.54
N ARG A 203 0.10 11.43 -0.94
CA ARG A 203 0.93 10.78 -1.97
C ARG A 203 1.50 9.45 -1.51
N GLY A 204 1.62 9.28 -0.22
CA GLY A 204 2.08 8.10 0.47
C GLY A 204 2.20 8.37 1.96
N VAL A 205 2.74 7.40 2.68
CA VAL A 205 3.03 7.52 4.11
C VAL A 205 4.49 7.18 4.38
N GLN A 206 5.15 7.96 5.22
CA GLN A 206 6.41 7.57 5.83
C GLN A 206 6.10 6.77 7.09
N MET A 207 6.71 5.61 7.23
CA MET A 207 6.59 4.73 8.39
C MET A 207 7.96 4.54 9.01
N GLU A 208 8.05 4.74 10.33
CA GLU A 208 9.27 4.55 11.11
C GLU A 208 8.96 3.66 12.31
N ALA A 209 9.83 2.70 12.61
CA ALA A 209 9.71 1.85 13.78
C ALA A 209 11.07 1.56 14.42
N PHE A 210 11.07 1.34 15.74
CA PHE A 210 12.26 1.03 16.51
C PHE A 210 11.91 0.23 17.76
N SER A 211 12.43 -0.98 17.90
CA SER A 211 12.27 -1.79 19.11
C SER A 211 13.14 -1.25 20.26
N VAL A 212 12.51 -1.02 21.42
CA VAL A 212 13.11 -0.23 22.51
C VAL A 212 14.16 -1.02 23.27
N GLU A 213 13.81 -2.15 23.83
CA GLU A 213 14.61 -2.90 24.80
C GLU A 213 15.87 -3.52 24.18
N ASP A 214 15.81 -3.85 22.90
CA ASP A 214 16.95 -4.44 22.17
C ASP A 214 17.69 -3.44 21.28
N SER A 215 17.34 -2.13 21.42
CA SER A 215 17.97 -1.03 20.68
C SER A 215 17.88 -1.21 19.16
N GLY A 216 16.70 -1.58 18.67
CA GLY A 216 16.39 -1.69 17.25
C GLY A 216 16.90 -2.98 16.58
N LYS A 217 17.30 -3.99 17.34
CA LYS A 217 17.77 -5.26 16.76
C LYS A 217 16.64 -6.13 16.22
N GLY A 218 15.47 -6.08 16.86
CA GLY A 218 14.29 -6.82 16.44
C GLY A 218 13.49 -6.11 15.36
N VAL A 219 13.23 -4.82 15.54
CA VAL A 219 12.50 -3.97 14.58
C VAL A 219 13.20 -2.63 14.43
N SER A 220 13.63 -2.31 13.21
CA SER A 220 14.18 -0.99 12.89
C SER A 220 14.02 -0.68 11.41
N PHE A 221 13.13 0.27 11.06
CA PHE A 221 12.95 0.69 9.68
C PHE A 221 12.53 2.15 9.54
N ASN A 222 12.78 2.72 8.37
CA ASN A 222 12.25 4.00 7.91
C ASN A 222 11.98 3.87 6.40
N VAL A 223 10.70 3.86 6.04
CA VAL A 223 10.24 3.61 4.68
C VAL A 223 9.18 4.61 4.25
N PHE A 224 9.08 4.86 2.93
CA PHE A 224 7.95 5.56 2.34
C PHE A 224 7.12 4.59 1.51
N CYS A 225 5.85 4.39 1.89
CA CYS A 225 4.89 3.56 1.16
C CYS A 225 4.05 4.42 0.21
N TYR A 226 3.98 4.04 -1.07
CA TYR A 226 3.27 4.79 -2.11
C TYR A 226 1.75 4.63 -2.01
N ASN A 227 1.00 5.72 -2.00
CA ASN A 227 -0.46 5.69 -2.10
C ASN A 227 -0.89 5.67 -3.56
N ILE A 228 -0.65 4.58 -4.23
CA ILE A 228 -1.01 4.33 -5.63
C ILE A 228 -1.82 3.03 -5.74
N GLN A 229 -2.43 2.80 -6.90
CA GLN A 229 -2.97 1.50 -7.26
C GLN A 229 -2.52 1.15 -8.68
N PRO A 230 -1.80 0.02 -8.90
CA PRO A 230 -1.41 -0.41 -10.23
C PRO A 230 -2.62 -0.48 -11.17
N GLY A 231 -2.50 0.12 -12.36
CA GLY A 231 -3.57 0.17 -13.34
C GLY A 231 -4.62 1.28 -13.15
N ILE A 232 -4.52 2.10 -12.09
CA ILE A 232 -5.41 3.23 -11.81
C ILE A 232 -4.62 4.55 -11.82
N ILE A 233 -5.25 5.61 -12.31
CA ILE A 233 -4.78 7.00 -12.18
C ILE A 233 -5.62 7.64 -11.07
N ILE A 234 -4.96 8.22 -10.08
CA ILE A 234 -5.58 8.92 -8.96
C ILE A 234 -5.37 10.41 -9.13
N ASN A 235 -6.44 11.20 -8.98
CA ASN A 235 -6.37 12.64 -8.79
C ASN A 235 -6.26 12.92 -7.28
N TYR A 236 -5.07 13.23 -6.81
CA TYR A 236 -4.82 13.45 -5.39
C TYR A 236 -5.47 14.72 -4.83
N LYS A 237 -5.85 15.67 -5.70
CA LYS A 237 -6.52 16.91 -5.27
C LYS A 237 -7.84 16.64 -4.57
N ASP A 238 -8.60 15.65 -5.07
CA ASP A 238 -9.97 15.38 -4.62
C ASP A 238 -10.26 13.89 -4.38
N GLY A 239 -9.35 12.97 -4.76
CA GLY A 239 -9.54 11.52 -4.64
C GLY A 239 -10.32 10.90 -5.81
N SER A 240 -10.72 11.66 -6.83
CA SER A 240 -11.29 11.08 -8.05
C SER A 240 -10.27 10.20 -8.78
N SER A 241 -10.74 9.22 -9.56
CA SER A 241 -9.85 8.24 -10.17
C SER A 241 -10.40 7.69 -11.46
N GLN A 242 -9.51 7.14 -12.30
CA GLN A 242 -9.87 6.45 -13.53
C GLN A 242 -8.91 5.28 -13.82
N ALA A 243 -9.42 4.25 -14.49
CA ALA A 243 -8.56 3.16 -14.96
C ALA A 243 -7.57 3.68 -16.02
N LYS A 244 -6.32 3.23 -15.97
CA LYS A 244 -5.38 3.46 -17.08
C LYS A 244 -5.92 2.73 -18.31
N SER A 245 -6.23 3.46 -19.37
CA SER A 245 -6.59 2.84 -20.64
C SER A 245 -5.41 2.01 -21.16
N LYS A 246 -5.68 0.81 -21.73
CA LYS A 246 -4.64 -0.02 -22.39
C LYS A 246 -4.18 0.59 -23.72
N VAL A 247 -4.06 1.91 -23.83
CA VAL A 247 -3.68 2.59 -25.07
C VAL A 247 -2.16 2.72 -25.15
N GLN A 248 -1.65 2.13 -26.23
CA GLN A 248 -0.36 2.32 -26.88
C GLN A 248 0.77 1.36 -26.53
N LYS A 249 0.60 0.08 -26.97
CA LYS A 249 1.76 -0.71 -27.45
C LYS A 249 1.82 -0.82 -28.98
N ASN A 250 1.27 0.14 -29.75
CA ASN A 250 1.38 0.10 -31.23
C ASN A 250 1.52 1.49 -31.83
N LYS A 251 2.62 2.19 -31.53
CA LYS A 251 3.11 3.32 -32.35
C LYS A 251 4.64 3.37 -32.36
N ASN A 252 5.29 2.29 -32.72
CA ASN A 252 6.65 2.34 -33.31
C ASN A 252 6.83 1.11 -34.20
N GLY A 253 6.45 1.26 -35.44
CA GLY A 253 6.73 0.24 -36.46
C GLY A 253 5.80 0.37 -37.65
N LYS A 254 6.00 1.37 -38.49
CA LYS A 254 5.87 1.36 -39.94
C LYS A 254 5.80 2.77 -40.52
N ASN A 255 6.92 3.48 -40.47
CA ASN A 255 7.23 4.45 -41.50
C ASN A 255 8.37 3.86 -42.32
N LYS A 256 8.04 3.06 -43.33
CA LYS A 256 8.91 2.82 -44.47
C LYS A 256 8.12 3.10 -45.74
N ALA A 257 8.58 4.11 -46.38
CA ALA A 257 8.33 4.64 -47.70
C ALA A 257 7.53 3.75 -48.68
N LYS A 258 6.54 4.35 -49.32
CA LYS A 258 6.31 4.21 -50.77
C LYS A 258 5.87 5.55 -51.35
N ASN A 259 6.87 6.29 -51.78
CA ASN A 259 6.70 7.22 -52.89
C ASN A 259 6.81 6.35 -54.14
N LYS A 260 5.81 6.35 -55.00
CA LYS A 260 5.96 6.44 -56.46
C LYS A 260 4.61 6.45 -57.19
N ASP A 261 4.49 7.49 -57.94
CA ASP A 261 3.87 7.62 -59.24
C ASP A 261 2.36 7.86 -59.41
N LYS A 262 2.12 9.16 -59.64
CA LYS A 262 1.00 9.68 -60.43
C LYS A 262 0.94 8.98 -61.80
N LYS A 263 -0.27 8.54 -62.21
CA LYS A 263 -0.76 8.77 -63.59
C LYS A 263 -2.29 8.71 -63.68
N THR A 264 -2.78 9.79 -64.13
CA THR A 264 -4.10 10.18 -64.70
C THR A 264 -4.82 9.05 -65.43
N LYS A 265 -6.13 8.91 -65.28
CA LYS A 265 -7.13 9.12 -66.35
C LYS A 265 -8.59 9.05 -65.90
N ASN A 266 -9.32 9.99 -66.39
CA ASN A 266 -10.77 10.22 -66.41
C ASN A 266 -11.59 9.01 -66.90
N SER A 267 -12.80 8.83 -66.38
CA SER A 267 -14.07 9.09 -67.06
C SER A 267 -15.24 8.27 -66.52
N SER A 268 -16.26 9.01 -66.17
CA SER A 268 -17.69 8.86 -66.56
C SER A 268 -18.58 7.85 -65.87
N LYS A 269 -19.58 8.40 -65.18
CA LYS A 269 -21.03 8.26 -65.35
C LYS A 269 -21.67 6.87 -65.11
N LEU A 270 -22.60 6.71 -64.21
CA LEU A 270 -24.07 6.94 -64.29
C LEU A 270 -24.83 6.05 -63.28
N LYS A 271 -25.78 6.74 -62.58
CA LYS A 271 -27.15 6.32 -62.19
C LYS A 271 -27.45 5.22 -61.18
N LYS A 272 -28.20 5.67 -60.19
CA LYS A 272 -29.19 4.96 -59.35
C LYS A 272 -30.27 4.26 -60.18
N PRO A 273 -31.14 3.39 -59.63
CA PRO A 273 -32.09 3.69 -58.55
C PRO A 273 -32.51 2.55 -57.60
N ALA A 274 -33.15 2.95 -56.56
CA ALA A 274 -34.12 2.48 -55.61
C ALA A 274 -34.94 1.21 -55.88
N ASN A 275 -35.29 0.51 -54.76
CA ASN A 275 -36.67 0.12 -54.31
C ASN A 275 -36.52 -0.64 -52.98
N LYS A 276 -37.10 -0.19 -51.90
CA LYS A 276 -38.41 -0.39 -51.28
C LYS A 276 -38.86 -1.86 -51.23
N VAL A 277 -39.17 -2.33 -50.04
CA VAL A 277 -40.48 -2.78 -49.54
C VAL A 277 -40.30 -3.63 -48.29
N ASN A 278 -40.78 -3.19 -47.14
CA ASN A 278 -41.89 -3.63 -46.27
C ASN A 278 -41.94 -5.14 -45.94
N ASN A 279 -42.05 -5.56 -44.73
CA ASN A 279 -43.19 -5.48 -43.82
C ASN A 279 -43.13 -6.48 -42.65
N LYS A 280 -43.63 -5.99 -41.53
CA LYS A 280 -44.56 -6.59 -40.56
C LYS A 280 -44.11 -7.71 -39.60
N ASN A 281 -44.19 -7.28 -38.33
CA ASN A 281 -44.97 -7.86 -37.23
C ASN A 281 -44.93 -9.38 -37.00
N TYR A 282 -44.63 -9.74 -35.76
CA TYR A 282 -45.65 -10.39 -34.92
C TYR A 282 -45.34 -10.23 -33.41
N LYS A 283 -46.42 -9.91 -32.73
CA LYS A 283 -46.66 -9.71 -31.31
C LYS A 283 -46.75 -11.03 -30.53
N ASN A 284 -46.51 -10.88 -29.21
CA ASN A 284 -47.23 -11.52 -28.09
C ASN A 284 -46.91 -12.99 -27.77
N ASN A 285 -46.62 -13.35 -26.53
CA ASN A 285 -47.46 -13.40 -25.33
C ASN A 285 -46.70 -13.96 -24.14
N LYS A 286 -46.70 -13.25 -23.02
CA LYS A 286 -47.36 -13.57 -21.74
C LYS A 286 -47.27 -15.05 -21.23
N LYS A 287 -46.75 -15.19 -20.07
CA LYS A 287 -47.34 -15.53 -18.77
C LYS A 287 -46.64 -16.66 -18.01
N LYS A 288 -46.34 -16.33 -16.76
CA LYS A 288 -46.54 -17.07 -15.50
C LYS A 288 -45.94 -18.49 -15.35
N LYS A 289 -44.98 -18.64 -14.50
CA LYS A 289 -45.19 -19.15 -13.14
C LYS A 289 -44.01 -18.67 -12.27
#